data_4ca54247cb5c171dc9b41d9ee1bdb000
#
_entry.id   4ca54247cb5c171dc9b41d9ee1bdb000
#
_cell.length_a   1.000
_cell.length_b   1.000
_cell.length_c   1.000
_cell.angle_alpha   90.00
_cell.angle_beta   90.00
_cell.angle_gamma   90.00
#
_symmetry.space_group_name_H-M   'P 1'
#
loop_
_entity.id
_entity.type
_entity.pdbx_description
1 polymer ?
#
loop_
_entity_poly.entity_id
_entity_poly.type
_entity_poly.pdbx_seq_one_letter_code
_entity_poly.pdbx_strand_id
1 'polypeptide(L)'
;MKLFDTKPKSDPHFLYGREKELELLVRYLKQNDWIILLGPRRIGKTSLAKCAITRLGYKSITIDARENNNFEESLLKSLKHHEGSFNIRAEVKAPHLPVNLGVDYNRKSSAENLSVMLKKAGRLIVLVDEAQWLHNPRRVNMLLSYIYDTYYDKITFVITGSMIGVMKSIVDPGARSPLYGRAITKMEIERWGSSVSIGFLKSGTKEVGLEMNDQIGLTIEEKLDGLPGWLTLFGYNYAHIKNPNAALTETIKEAKKVVSREMKNIGDLGIGLERITEILQDLAKEPMRFTDLLDSTGFSNAVLSRHIDTLERLGYIEKDHRDEYLISDPILAAYINENP
;
A
#
# COMPACT_ATOMS: atom_id res chain seq x y z
N MET A 1 -9.67 17.59 15.96
CA MET A 1 -10.14 16.39 15.24
C MET A 1 -8.95 15.67 14.62
N LYS A 2 -8.07 15.10 15.49
CA LYS A 2 -6.83 14.50 14.99
C LYS A 2 -6.98 13.02 14.62
N LEU A 3 -7.81 12.28 15.36
CA LEU A 3 -8.10 10.88 15.02
C LEU A 3 -8.85 10.76 13.69
N PHE A 4 -9.81 11.63 13.42
CA PHE A 4 -10.61 11.62 12.19
C PHE A 4 -10.02 12.47 11.05
N ASP A 5 -8.76 12.89 11.13
CA ASP A 5 -8.06 13.48 9.98
C ASP A 5 -7.86 12.42 8.89
N THR A 6 -8.33 12.69 7.69
CA THR A 6 -8.29 11.75 6.56
C THR A 6 -6.91 11.62 5.91
N LYS A 7 -5.96 12.48 6.28
CA LYS A 7 -4.57 12.37 5.82
C LYS A 7 -3.84 11.24 6.54
N PRO A 8 -2.87 10.58 5.90
CA PRO A 8 -2.04 9.59 6.56
C PRO A 8 -1.38 10.16 7.80
N LYS A 9 -1.49 9.46 8.94
CA LYS A 9 -0.88 9.86 10.20
C LYS A 9 0.64 9.81 10.10
N SER A 10 1.30 10.80 10.67
CA SER A 10 2.76 10.82 10.86
C SER A 10 3.15 10.95 12.33
N ASP A 11 2.24 11.40 13.19
CA ASP A 11 2.45 11.46 14.63
C ASP A 11 1.96 10.17 15.28
N PRO A 12 2.85 9.40 15.96
CA PRO A 12 2.49 8.14 16.61
C PRO A 12 1.37 8.26 17.65
N HIS A 13 1.16 9.42 18.27
CA HIS A 13 0.08 9.64 19.25
C HIS A 13 -1.31 9.55 18.65
N PHE A 14 -1.44 9.71 17.33
CA PHE A 14 -2.70 9.63 16.60
C PHE A 14 -2.85 8.36 15.77
N LEU A 15 -1.90 7.43 15.91
CA LEU A 15 -1.98 6.09 15.31
C LEU A 15 -2.73 5.17 16.27
N TYR A 16 -4.04 5.08 16.10
CA TYR A 16 -4.90 4.27 16.95
C TYR A 16 -4.87 2.79 16.57
N GLY A 17 -4.90 1.90 17.58
CA GLY A 17 -5.09 0.46 17.41
C GLY A 17 -4.00 -0.25 16.60
N ARG A 18 -2.78 0.30 16.58
CA ARG A 18 -1.60 -0.24 15.86
C ARG A 18 -0.33 -0.19 16.71
N GLU A 19 -0.49 -0.16 18.01
CA GLU A 19 0.62 0.02 18.95
C GLU A 19 1.62 -1.14 18.85
N LYS A 20 1.12 -2.39 18.76
CA LYS A 20 1.95 -3.59 18.62
C LYS A 20 2.71 -3.62 17.30
N GLU A 21 2.01 -3.33 16.21
CA GLU A 21 2.61 -3.27 14.88
C GLU A 21 3.64 -2.14 14.78
N LEU A 22 3.36 -0.99 15.41
CA LEU A 22 4.30 0.12 15.47
C LEU A 22 5.58 -0.24 16.23
N GLU A 23 5.47 -0.89 17.39
CA GLU A 23 6.62 -1.32 18.17
C GLU A 23 7.46 -2.36 17.43
N LEU A 24 6.79 -3.30 16.78
CA LEU A 24 7.45 -4.33 15.96
C LEU A 24 8.19 -3.70 14.77
N LEU A 25 7.55 -2.81 14.04
CA LEU A 25 8.14 -2.11 12.89
C LEU A 25 9.34 -1.25 13.32
N VAL A 26 9.21 -0.49 14.42
CA VAL A 26 10.31 0.29 14.99
C VAL A 26 11.50 -0.59 15.38
N ARG A 27 11.24 -1.78 15.96
CA ARG A 27 12.30 -2.74 16.31
C ARG A 27 13.07 -3.23 15.09
N TYR A 28 12.37 -3.65 14.05
CA TYR A 28 12.99 -4.09 12.80
C TYR A 28 13.82 -2.96 12.14
N LEU A 29 13.27 -1.76 12.05
CA LEU A 29 13.97 -0.62 11.46
C LEU A 29 15.23 -0.22 12.24
N LYS A 30 15.25 -0.42 13.56
CA LYS A 30 16.49 -0.24 14.37
C LYS A 30 17.59 -1.24 14.01
N GLN A 31 17.22 -2.43 13.56
CA GLN A 31 18.13 -3.50 13.14
C GLN A 31 18.54 -3.38 11.66
N ASN A 32 18.06 -2.35 10.95
CA ASN A 32 18.22 -2.14 9.50
C ASN A 32 17.51 -3.20 8.65
N ASP A 33 16.52 -3.93 9.20
CA ASP A 33 15.75 -4.88 8.42
C ASP A 33 14.91 -4.15 7.37
N TRP A 34 14.92 -4.68 6.16
CA TRP A 34 14.02 -4.23 5.13
C TRP A 34 12.64 -4.83 5.35
N ILE A 35 11.61 -3.99 5.30
CA ILE A 35 10.25 -4.37 5.67
C ILE A 35 9.30 -4.18 4.50
N ILE A 36 8.45 -5.17 4.27
CA ILE A 36 7.29 -5.06 3.40
C ILE A 36 6.03 -5.08 4.27
N LEU A 37 5.23 -4.02 4.16
CA LEU A 37 3.92 -3.94 4.80
C LEU A 37 2.85 -4.40 3.82
N LEU A 38 2.20 -5.50 4.12
CA LEU A 38 1.13 -6.10 3.34
C LEU A 38 -0.22 -5.88 4.03
N GLY A 39 -1.29 -6.00 3.28
CA GLY A 39 -2.67 -5.93 3.79
C GLY A 39 -3.59 -5.15 2.85
N PRO A 40 -4.90 -5.18 3.11
CA PRO A 40 -5.91 -4.55 2.28
C PRO A 40 -5.65 -3.06 2.04
N ARG A 41 -6.35 -2.50 1.07
CA ARG A 41 -6.40 -1.05 0.88
C ARG A 41 -7.03 -0.41 2.11
N ARG A 42 -6.64 0.82 2.44
CA ARG A 42 -7.21 1.61 3.56
C ARG A 42 -6.98 1.05 4.96
N ILE A 43 -6.10 0.03 5.09
CA ILE A 43 -5.77 -0.58 6.38
C ILE A 43 -4.80 0.26 7.22
N GLY A 44 -4.20 1.32 6.66
CA GLY A 44 -3.32 2.24 7.39
C GLY A 44 -1.82 1.96 7.24
N LYS A 45 -1.36 1.18 6.24
CA LYS A 45 0.08 0.88 5.99
C LYS A 45 0.95 2.13 5.94
N THR A 46 0.55 3.13 5.15
CA THR A 46 1.28 4.40 5.01
C THR A 46 1.38 5.16 6.32
N SER A 47 0.31 5.17 7.12
CA SER A 47 0.29 5.81 8.45
C SER A 47 1.24 5.10 9.41
N LEU A 48 1.19 3.77 9.45
CA LEU A 48 2.07 2.96 10.29
C LEU A 48 3.55 3.21 9.94
N ALA A 49 3.90 3.18 8.66
CA ALA A 49 5.25 3.45 8.19
C ALA A 49 5.74 4.86 8.58
N LYS A 50 4.93 5.89 8.31
CA LYS A 50 5.27 7.29 8.66
C LYS A 50 5.43 7.48 10.17
N CYS A 51 4.54 6.91 10.97
CA CYS A 51 4.64 6.97 12.44
C CYS A 51 5.89 6.27 12.97
N ALA A 52 6.25 5.11 12.42
CA ALA A 52 7.48 4.40 12.80
C ALA A 52 8.74 5.22 12.48
N ILE A 53 8.78 5.82 11.30
CA ILE A 53 9.87 6.69 10.87
C ILE A 53 9.99 7.92 11.79
N THR A 54 8.87 8.58 12.07
CA THR A 54 8.83 9.73 12.99
C THR A 54 9.29 9.36 14.39
N ARG A 55 8.85 8.22 14.93
CA ARG A 55 9.25 7.74 16.26
C ARG A 55 10.74 7.45 16.36
N LEU A 56 11.38 7.05 15.27
CA LEU A 56 12.82 6.81 15.21
C LEU A 56 13.63 8.10 15.08
N GLY A 57 13.06 9.15 14.48
CA GLY A 57 13.78 10.39 14.19
C GLY A 57 14.91 10.23 13.16
N TYR A 58 14.90 9.13 12.38
CA TYR A 58 15.92 8.91 11.36
C TYR A 58 15.62 9.73 10.10
N LYS A 59 16.67 10.06 9.35
CA LYS A 59 16.51 10.64 8.02
C LYS A 59 15.69 9.73 7.14
N SER A 60 14.77 10.29 6.38
CA SER A 60 13.90 9.49 5.50
C SER A 60 13.55 10.24 4.22
N ILE A 61 13.30 9.48 3.18
CA ILE A 61 12.68 9.94 1.94
C ILE A 61 11.46 9.08 1.65
N THR A 62 10.45 9.66 1.00
CA THR A 62 9.23 8.96 0.58
C THR A 62 9.13 9.03 -0.93
N ILE A 63 8.89 7.86 -1.53
CA ILE A 63 8.59 7.68 -2.94
C ILE A 63 7.15 7.19 -3.03
N ASP A 64 6.25 7.99 -3.59
CA ASP A 64 4.90 7.55 -3.94
C ASP A 64 4.91 7.04 -5.38
N ALA A 65 4.78 5.74 -5.57
CA ALA A 65 4.84 5.12 -6.89
C ALA A 65 3.65 5.49 -7.80
N ARG A 66 2.60 6.11 -7.27
CA ARG A 66 1.48 6.65 -8.05
C ARG A 66 1.86 7.94 -8.77
N GLU A 67 2.77 8.74 -8.20
CA GLU A 67 3.22 10.00 -8.79
C GLU A 67 4.23 9.76 -9.92
N ASN A 68 5.14 8.81 -9.73
CA ASN A 68 6.10 8.39 -10.74
C ASN A 68 6.42 6.90 -10.59
N ASN A 69 6.08 6.13 -11.60
CA ASN A 69 6.26 4.69 -11.65
C ASN A 69 7.69 4.23 -12.00
N ASN A 70 8.60 5.15 -12.28
CA ASN A 70 10.02 4.88 -12.49
C ASN A 70 10.78 4.97 -11.16
N PHE A 71 11.07 3.82 -10.57
CA PHE A 71 11.69 3.73 -9.25
C PHE A 71 13.05 4.43 -9.17
N GLU A 72 13.93 4.21 -10.16
CA GLU A 72 15.29 4.79 -10.17
C GLU A 72 15.25 6.32 -10.23
N GLU A 73 14.40 6.87 -11.09
CA GLU A 73 14.23 8.31 -11.23
C GLU A 73 13.66 8.94 -9.95
N SER A 74 12.64 8.30 -9.37
CA SER A 74 12.02 8.74 -8.12
C SER A 74 13.00 8.73 -6.96
N LEU A 75 13.82 7.68 -6.86
CA LEU A 75 14.86 7.57 -5.84
C LEU A 75 15.92 8.67 -6.01
N LEU A 76 16.42 8.87 -7.23
CA LEU A 76 17.38 9.95 -7.54
C LEU A 76 16.83 11.32 -7.21
N LYS A 77 15.59 11.61 -7.63
CA LYS A 77 14.93 12.89 -7.37
C LYS A 77 14.80 13.14 -5.86
N SER A 78 14.34 12.14 -5.11
CA SER A 78 14.14 12.24 -3.67
C SER A 78 15.45 12.43 -2.91
N LEU A 79 16.51 11.73 -3.31
CA LEU A 79 17.85 11.91 -2.73
C LEU A 79 18.41 13.31 -3.00
N LYS A 80 18.23 13.85 -4.21
CA LYS A 80 18.66 15.24 -4.55
C LYS A 80 17.98 16.29 -3.68
N HIS A 81 16.66 16.14 -3.47
CA HIS A 81 15.91 17.08 -2.61
C HIS A 81 16.30 16.99 -1.14
N HIS A 82 16.67 15.78 -0.68
CA HIS A 82 17.03 15.56 0.71
C HIS A 82 18.38 16.17 1.11
N GLU A 83 19.33 16.26 0.20
CA GLU A 83 20.69 16.73 0.49
C GLU A 83 20.90 18.25 0.29
N GLY A 84 19.88 18.98 -0.21
CA GLY A 84 20.09 20.37 -0.62
C GLY A 84 21.11 20.47 -1.77
N SER A 85 21.01 21.46 -2.62
CA SER A 85 21.77 21.63 -3.88
C SER A 85 23.23 21.13 -3.84
N PHE A 86 23.47 19.88 -4.19
CA PHE A 86 24.82 19.38 -4.40
C PHE A 86 25.31 19.80 -5.80
N ASN A 87 26.29 20.68 -5.84
CA ASN A 87 27.15 20.84 -7.01
C ASN A 87 28.00 19.57 -7.17
N ILE A 88 27.50 18.59 -7.94
CA ILE A 88 28.29 17.39 -8.28
C ILE A 88 29.28 17.79 -9.39
N ARG A 89 30.41 18.38 -8.99
CA ARG A 89 31.67 18.29 -9.74
C ARG A 89 32.53 17.26 -9.03
N ALA A 90 32.41 16.01 -9.39
CA ALA A 90 33.34 14.98 -8.95
C ALA A 90 33.44 13.87 -9.98
N GLU A 91 34.60 13.74 -10.56
CA GLU A 91 35.03 12.49 -11.21
C GLU A 91 35.10 11.39 -10.15
N VAL A 92 34.16 10.45 -10.19
CA VAL A 92 34.22 9.24 -9.39
C VAL A 92 34.09 8.03 -10.31
N LYS A 93 35.19 7.30 -10.47
CA LYS A 93 35.17 5.95 -11.04
C LYS A 93 34.38 5.05 -10.07
N ALA A 94 33.15 4.72 -10.43
CA ALA A 94 32.32 3.80 -9.66
C ALA A 94 32.76 2.35 -9.95
N PRO A 95 33.11 1.54 -8.93
CA PRO A 95 33.34 0.13 -9.13
C PRO A 95 32.02 -0.61 -9.28
N HIS A 96 31.83 -1.23 -10.43
CA HIS A 96 30.93 -2.35 -10.71
C HIS A 96 29.43 -2.20 -10.44
N LEU A 97 28.75 -1.27 -11.11
CA LEU A 97 27.34 -1.44 -11.45
C LEU A 97 27.24 -2.53 -12.54
N PRO A 98 26.26 -3.47 -12.46
CA PRO A 98 26.11 -4.48 -13.51
C PRO A 98 25.84 -3.82 -14.87
N VAL A 99 26.82 -3.89 -15.75
CA VAL A 99 26.92 -3.17 -17.04
C VAL A 99 25.96 -3.72 -18.12
N ASN A 100 24.99 -4.56 -17.77
CA ASN A 100 24.00 -5.12 -18.72
C ASN A 100 22.66 -4.39 -18.73
N LEU A 101 22.60 -3.14 -18.29
CA LEU A 101 21.48 -2.24 -18.54
C LEU A 101 21.78 -1.54 -19.87
N GLY A 102 21.13 -1.92 -20.93
CA GLY A 102 21.31 -1.47 -22.32
C GLY A 102 21.75 0.00 -22.44
N VAL A 103 22.77 0.18 -23.25
CA VAL A 103 23.60 1.38 -23.39
C VAL A 103 22.79 2.60 -23.80
N ASP A 104 22.55 3.51 -22.83
CA ASP A 104 22.21 4.90 -23.11
C ASP A 104 23.14 5.77 -22.27
N TYR A 105 23.88 6.69 -22.90
CA TYR A 105 24.91 7.54 -22.26
C TYR A 105 24.36 8.33 -21.06
N ASN A 106 23.09 8.74 -21.12
CA ASN A 106 22.37 9.41 -20.01
C ASN A 106 22.11 8.46 -18.81
N ARG A 107 21.99 7.15 -19.04
CA ARG A 107 21.73 6.15 -17.97
C ARG A 107 22.98 5.83 -17.16
N LYS A 108 24.13 5.81 -17.79
CA LYS A 108 25.40 5.57 -17.07
C LYS A 108 25.70 6.69 -16.08
N SER A 109 25.45 7.94 -16.47
CA SER A 109 25.53 9.12 -15.60
C SER A 109 24.55 9.07 -14.44
N SER A 110 23.31 8.57 -14.64
CA SER A 110 22.31 8.43 -13.59
C SER A 110 22.68 7.38 -12.54
N ALA A 111 23.18 6.24 -12.95
CA ALA A 111 23.59 5.15 -12.07
C ALA A 111 24.83 5.52 -11.22
N GLU A 112 25.79 6.21 -11.81
CA GLU A 112 26.97 6.75 -11.10
C GLU A 112 26.54 7.79 -10.06
N ASN A 113 25.63 8.68 -10.42
CA ASN A 113 25.09 9.70 -9.52
C ASN A 113 24.33 9.04 -8.34
N LEU A 114 23.51 8.01 -8.59
CA LEU A 114 22.79 7.29 -7.55
C LEU A 114 23.72 6.65 -6.53
N SER A 115 24.77 5.96 -6.99
CA SER A 115 25.79 5.35 -6.12
C SER A 115 26.48 6.36 -5.23
N VAL A 116 26.87 7.52 -5.79
CA VAL A 116 27.51 8.61 -5.02
C VAL A 116 26.56 9.15 -3.95
N MET A 117 25.27 9.35 -4.28
CA MET A 117 24.29 9.88 -3.35
C MET A 117 23.97 8.89 -2.23
N LEU A 118 23.78 7.60 -2.56
CA LEU A 118 23.54 6.55 -1.55
C LEU A 118 24.74 6.41 -0.60
N LYS A 119 25.97 6.52 -1.13
CA LYS A 119 27.19 6.47 -0.29
C LYS A 119 27.25 7.63 0.71
N LYS A 120 26.77 8.82 0.33
CA LYS A 120 26.79 10.03 1.17
C LYS A 120 25.58 10.13 2.10
N ALA A 121 24.49 9.46 1.81
CA ALA A 121 23.22 9.62 2.53
C ALA A 121 23.30 9.24 4.03
N GLY A 122 24.32 8.49 4.45
CA GLY A 122 24.41 7.97 5.82
C GLY A 122 23.26 7.00 6.11
N ARG A 123 22.78 6.97 7.37
CA ARG A 123 21.61 6.15 7.73
C ARG A 123 20.35 6.80 7.20
N LEU A 124 19.63 6.09 6.34
CA LEU A 124 18.45 6.60 5.62
C LEU A 124 17.36 5.52 5.55
N ILE A 125 16.13 5.90 5.87
CA ILE A 125 14.94 5.08 5.59
C ILE A 125 14.32 5.56 4.29
N VAL A 126 14.09 4.64 3.37
CA VAL A 126 13.37 4.87 2.12
C VAL A 126 11.98 4.24 2.23
N LEU A 127 10.94 5.06 2.35
CA LEU A 127 9.56 4.62 2.25
C LEU A 127 9.13 4.60 0.79
N VAL A 128 8.84 3.42 0.26
CA VAL A 128 8.23 3.23 -1.06
C VAL A 128 6.75 2.93 -0.85
N ASP A 129 5.91 3.92 -1.10
CA ASP A 129 4.46 3.80 -0.92
C ASP A 129 3.78 3.36 -2.21
N GLU A 130 2.81 2.45 -2.11
CA GLU A 130 2.04 1.89 -3.23
C GLU A 130 2.93 1.27 -4.33
N ALA A 131 3.94 0.48 -3.94
CA ALA A 131 4.98 -0.07 -4.83
C ALA A 131 4.44 -0.93 -5.98
N GLN A 132 3.18 -1.40 -5.92
CA GLN A 132 2.54 -2.11 -7.04
C GLN A 132 2.41 -1.24 -8.30
N TRP A 133 2.48 0.07 -8.19
CA TRP A 133 2.45 0.99 -9.34
C TRP A 133 3.81 1.16 -10.03
N LEU A 134 4.89 0.62 -9.45
CA LEU A 134 6.20 0.64 -10.09
C LEU A 134 6.21 -0.21 -11.36
N HIS A 135 6.90 0.27 -12.36
CA HIS A 135 7.08 -0.44 -13.61
C HIS A 135 8.40 -1.24 -13.64
N ASN A 136 8.47 -2.22 -14.54
CA ASN A 136 9.65 -3.04 -14.78
C ASN A 136 10.18 -3.78 -13.52
N PRO A 137 9.47 -4.83 -13.06
CA PRO A 137 9.83 -5.59 -11.85
C PRO A 137 11.29 -6.05 -11.84
N ARG A 138 11.81 -6.48 -12.99
CA ARG A 138 13.21 -6.94 -13.09
C ARG A 138 14.20 -5.83 -12.76
N ARG A 139 13.96 -4.61 -13.26
CA ARG A 139 14.85 -3.47 -13.01
C ARG A 139 14.75 -2.99 -11.56
N VAL A 140 13.55 -2.96 -11.00
CA VAL A 140 13.35 -2.65 -9.59
C VAL A 140 14.09 -3.65 -8.70
N ASN A 141 13.93 -4.96 -8.95
CA ASN A 141 14.60 -6.00 -8.18
C ASN A 141 16.12 -5.96 -8.32
N MET A 142 16.65 -5.64 -9.50
CA MET A 142 18.09 -5.45 -9.70
C MET A 142 18.62 -4.26 -8.87
N LEU A 143 17.91 -3.14 -8.86
CA LEU A 143 18.31 -1.97 -8.11
C LEU A 143 18.21 -2.20 -6.60
N LEU A 144 17.12 -2.80 -6.13
CA LEU A 144 16.94 -3.17 -4.73
C LEU A 144 18.04 -4.16 -4.28
N SER A 145 18.32 -5.17 -5.08
CA SER A 145 19.40 -6.14 -4.83
C SER A 145 20.77 -5.45 -4.70
N TYR A 146 21.10 -4.56 -5.62
CA TYR A 146 22.33 -3.77 -5.57
C TYR A 146 22.43 -2.93 -4.28
N ILE A 147 21.35 -2.25 -3.92
CA ILE A 147 21.32 -1.43 -2.70
C ILE A 147 21.42 -2.31 -1.46
N TYR A 148 20.74 -3.46 -1.44
CA TYR A 148 20.81 -4.42 -0.35
C TYR A 148 22.25 -4.91 -0.13
N ASP A 149 22.92 -5.36 -1.20
CA ASP A 149 24.26 -5.92 -1.08
C ASP A 149 25.35 -4.89 -0.74
N THR A 150 25.11 -3.63 -1.12
CA THR A 150 26.13 -2.59 -0.99
C THR A 150 25.93 -1.65 0.20
N TYR A 151 24.68 -1.44 0.61
CA TYR A 151 24.31 -0.37 1.56
C TYR A 151 23.30 -0.82 2.64
N TYR A 152 23.09 -2.13 2.87
CA TYR A 152 22.08 -2.61 3.82
C TYR A 152 22.30 -2.08 5.25
N ASP A 153 23.55 -1.79 5.62
CA ASP A 153 23.93 -1.23 6.91
C ASP A 153 23.48 0.24 7.10
N LYS A 154 23.15 0.92 6.02
CA LYS A 154 22.82 2.35 5.97
C LYS A 154 21.43 2.64 5.40
N ILE A 155 21.03 1.91 4.37
CA ILE A 155 19.80 2.15 3.64
C ILE A 155 18.78 1.07 3.99
N THR A 156 17.71 1.47 4.64
CA THR A 156 16.62 0.57 5.02
C THR A 156 15.38 0.89 4.21
N PHE A 157 14.73 -0.10 3.64
CA PHE A 157 13.48 0.08 2.91
C PHE A 157 12.27 -0.31 3.76
N VAL A 158 11.24 0.55 3.71
CA VAL A 158 9.87 0.22 4.09
C VAL A 158 9.05 0.28 2.81
N ILE A 159 8.52 -0.84 2.37
CA ILE A 159 7.78 -0.94 1.11
C ILE A 159 6.34 -1.24 1.45
N THR A 160 5.41 -0.41 1.00
CA THR A 160 3.97 -0.64 1.17
C THR A 160 3.34 -0.93 -0.18
N GLY A 161 2.27 -1.69 -0.17
CA GLY A 161 1.51 -1.97 -1.37
C GLY A 161 0.58 -3.17 -1.23
N SER A 162 -0.22 -3.40 -2.27
CA SER A 162 -0.94 -4.64 -2.47
C SER A 162 -0.05 -5.65 -3.21
N MET A 163 -0.34 -6.96 -3.06
CA MET A 163 0.48 -8.08 -3.58
C MET A 163 0.50 -8.19 -5.10
N ILE A 164 0.89 -7.11 -5.81
CA ILE A 164 0.86 -7.04 -7.27
C ILE A 164 2.20 -6.79 -7.90
N GLY A 165 2.35 -7.23 -9.14
CA GLY A 165 3.38 -6.82 -10.09
C GLY A 165 4.76 -6.82 -9.45
N VAL A 166 5.31 -5.63 -9.27
CA VAL A 166 6.59 -5.45 -8.58
C VAL A 166 6.54 -5.99 -7.16
N MET A 167 5.47 -5.77 -6.39
CA MET A 167 5.35 -6.29 -5.02
C MET A 167 5.44 -7.81 -4.97
N LYS A 168 4.71 -8.55 -5.81
CA LYS A 168 4.80 -10.01 -5.86
C LYS A 168 6.24 -10.45 -6.13
N SER A 169 6.95 -9.77 -7.04
CA SER A 169 8.34 -10.10 -7.37
C SER A 169 9.34 -9.77 -6.25
N ILE A 170 9.00 -8.86 -5.34
CA ILE A 170 9.81 -8.53 -4.15
C ILE A 170 9.48 -9.47 -2.99
N VAL A 171 8.17 -9.73 -2.76
CA VAL A 171 7.67 -10.54 -1.65
C VAL A 171 8.01 -12.02 -1.84
N ASP A 172 7.86 -12.52 -3.06
CA ASP A 172 8.15 -13.91 -3.43
C ASP A 172 9.06 -13.95 -4.67
N PRO A 173 10.35 -13.62 -4.46
CA PRO A 173 11.31 -13.63 -5.56
C PRO A 173 11.59 -15.06 -5.98
N GLY A 174 11.20 -15.44 -7.20
CA GLY A 174 11.57 -16.73 -7.76
C GLY A 174 13.11 -16.92 -7.84
N ALA A 175 13.57 -18.15 -7.94
CA ALA A 175 15.01 -18.52 -7.93
C ALA A 175 15.91 -17.76 -8.93
N ARG A 176 15.32 -17.18 -9.99
CA ARG A 176 16.04 -16.36 -10.97
C ARG A 176 16.00 -14.86 -10.67
N SER A 177 15.32 -14.44 -9.60
CA SER A 177 15.24 -13.04 -9.20
C SER A 177 16.54 -12.58 -8.56
N PRO A 178 17.01 -11.37 -8.85
CA PRO A 178 18.14 -10.77 -8.12
C PRO A 178 17.91 -10.68 -6.60
N LEU A 179 16.67 -10.64 -6.15
CA LEU A 179 16.34 -10.58 -4.71
C LEU A 179 16.27 -11.96 -4.02
N TYR A 180 16.41 -13.05 -4.76
CA TYR A 180 16.36 -14.40 -4.19
C TYR A 180 17.40 -14.59 -3.08
N GLY A 181 16.97 -15.17 -1.95
CA GLY A 181 17.85 -15.43 -0.81
C GLY A 181 18.17 -14.22 0.08
N ARG A 182 17.66 -13.01 -0.22
CA ARG A 182 17.81 -11.86 0.67
C ARG A 182 16.72 -11.81 1.73
N ALA A 183 17.11 -11.52 2.95
CA ALA A 183 16.19 -11.44 4.07
C ALA A 183 15.40 -10.12 4.01
N ILE A 184 14.14 -10.19 3.57
CA ILE A 184 13.19 -9.08 3.61
C ILE A 184 12.02 -9.51 4.47
N THR A 185 11.77 -8.79 5.55
CA THR A 185 10.73 -9.14 6.52
C THR A 185 9.37 -8.73 6.00
N LYS A 186 8.41 -9.65 6.01
CA LYS A 186 7.02 -9.40 5.68
C LYS A 186 6.24 -9.12 6.95
N MET A 187 5.41 -8.10 6.94
CA MET A 187 4.53 -7.74 8.04
C MET A 187 3.13 -7.53 7.49
N GLU A 188 2.23 -8.41 7.86
CA GLU A 188 0.82 -8.34 7.45
C GLU A 188 0.05 -7.48 8.44
N ILE A 189 -0.77 -6.59 7.89
CA ILE A 189 -1.62 -5.66 8.64
C ILE A 189 -3.07 -6.06 8.40
N GLU A 190 -3.72 -6.47 9.46
CA GLU A 190 -5.10 -6.97 9.41
C GLU A 190 -6.12 -5.86 9.65
N ARG A 191 -7.40 -6.13 9.33
CA ARG A 191 -8.53 -5.28 9.71
C ARG A 191 -8.62 -5.14 11.22
N TRP A 192 -9.20 -4.04 11.66
CA TRP A 192 -9.56 -3.91 13.06
C TRP A 192 -10.74 -4.81 13.39
N GLY A 193 -10.65 -5.55 14.48
CA GLY A 193 -11.83 -6.20 15.06
C GLY A 193 -12.80 -5.16 15.66
N SER A 194 -14.05 -5.57 15.89
CA SER A 194 -15.13 -4.70 16.35
C SER A 194 -14.79 -3.89 17.60
N SER A 195 -14.09 -4.49 18.57
CA SER A 195 -13.67 -3.77 19.79
C SER A 195 -12.74 -2.58 19.49
N VAL A 196 -11.78 -2.74 18.60
CA VAL A 196 -10.83 -1.69 18.21
C VAL A 196 -11.55 -0.61 17.38
N SER A 197 -12.40 -1.03 16.44
CA SER A 197 -13.20 -0.14 15.59
C SER A 197 -14.13 0.76 16.40
N ILE A 198 -14.88 0.18 17.33
CA ILE A 198 -15.81 0.92 18.21
C ILE A 198 -15.03 1.83 19.16
N GLY A 199 -13.92 1.33 19.74
CA GLY A 199 -13.04 2.12 20.57
C GLY A 199 -12.47 3.34 19.85
N PHE A 200 -12.06 3.18 18.58
CA PHE A 200 -11.60 4.27 17.72
C PHE A 200 -12.70 5.32 17.50
N LEU A 201 -13.90 4.86 17.14
CA LEU A 201 -15.04 5.75 16.92
C LEU A 201 -15.41 6.54 18.18
N LYS A 202 -15.49 5.88 19.34
CA LYS A 202 -15.74 6.55 20.63
C LYS A 202 -14.65 7.56 20.99
N SER A 203 -13.38 7.20 20.79
CA SER A 203 -12.27 8.11 21.10
C SER A 203 -12.28 9.34 20.21
N GLY A 204 -12.50 9.14 18.89
CA GLY A 204 -12.54 10.23 17.94
C GLY A 204 -13.77 11.14 18.09
N THR A 205 -14.95 10.59 18.40
CA THR A 205 -16.16 11.39 18.69
C THR A 205 -15.99 12.22 19.95
N LYS A 206 -15.35 11.68 20.98
CA LYS A 206 -15.03 12.43 22.20
C LYS A 206 -14.11 13.64 21.93
N GLU A 207 -13.14 13.53 21.01
CA GLU A 207 -12.30 14.67 20.60
C GLU A 207 -13.12 15.85 20.04
N VAL A 208 -14.26 15.58 19.44
CA VAL A 208 -15.11 16.58 18.78
C VAL A 208 -16.38 16.92 19.57
N GLY A 209 -16.45 16.47 20.83
CA GLY A 209 -17.57 16.75 21.71
C GLY A 209 -18.89 16.05 21.33
N LEU A 210 -18.77 14.90 20.65
CA LEU A 210 -19.90 14.03 20.28
C LEU A 210 -19.84 12.71 21.07
N GLU A 211 -20.98 12.03 21.14
CA GLU A 211 -21.08 10.71 21.77
C GLU A 211 -21.34 9.62 20.73
N MET A 212 -20.84 8.43 21.02
CA MET A 212 -21.05 7.21 20.23
C MET A 212 -21.39 6.08 21.18
N ASN A 213 -22.58 5.50 21.06
CA ASN A 213 -22.91 4.28 21.77
C ASN A 213 -22.46 3.02 21.01
N ASP A 214 -22.43 1.89 21.71
CA ASP A 214 -21.93 0.65 21.14
C ASP A 214 -22.79 0.14 19.98
N GLN A 215 -24.10 0.28 20.05
CA GLN A 215 -25.01 -0.19 19.01
C GLN A 215 -24.79 0.56 17.69
N ILE A 216 -24.65 1.89 17.76
CA ILE A 216 -24.32 2.69 16.57
C ILE A 216 -22.93 2.31 16.05
N GLY A 217 -21.96 2.15 16.96
CA GLY A 217 -20.60 1.75 16.60
C GLY A 217 -20.54 0.39 15.86
N LEU A 218 -21.30 -0.60 16.32
CA LEU A 218 -21.44 -1.90 15.67
C LEU A 218 -22.04 -1.78 14.27
N THR A 219 -23.14 -1.04 14.12
CA THR A 219 -23.77 -0.81 12.81
C THR A 219 -22.82 -0.18 11.81
N ILE A 220 -21.96 0.75 12.27
CA ILE A 220 -20.96 1.40 11.40
C ILE A 220 -19.84 0.45 11.06
N GLU A 221 -19.36 -0.32 12.01
CA GLU A 221 -18.31 -1.31 11.82
C GLU A 221 -18.73 -2.40 10.84
N GLU A 222 -19.95 -2.95 10.97
CA GLU A 222 -20.54 -3.92 10.04
C GLU A 222 -20.58 -3.42 8.59
N LYS A 223 -20.83 -2.09 8.39
CA LYS A 223 -20.90 -1.49 7.05
C LYS A 223 -19.55 -1.13 6.46
N LEU A 224 -18.55 -0.87 7.31
CA LEU A 224 -17.22 -0.40 6.91
C LEU A 224 -16.11 -1.45 7.16
N ASP A 225 -16.47 -2.61 7.70
CA ASP A 225 -15.66 -3.84 7.84
C ASP A 225 -14.30 -3.60 8.51
N GLY A 226 -14.27 -2.85 9.60
CA GLY A 226 -13.05 -2.61 10.35
C GLY A 226 -11.90 -1.96 9.55
N LEU A 227 -12.19 -1.36 8.39
CA LEU A 227 -11.20 -0.65 7.57
C LEU A 227 -10.94 0.76 8.11
N PRO A 228 -9.77 1.04 8.70
CA PRO A 228 -9.47 2.31 9.35
C PRO A 228 -9.70 3.54 8.47
N GLY A 229 -9.44 3.42 7.17
CA GLY A 229 -9.64 4.53 6.22
C GLY A 229 -11.11 4.93 6.11
N TRP A 230 -12.03 3.96 6.03
CA TRP A 230 -13.46 4.24 5.96
C TRP A 230 -14.03 4.69 7.31
N LEU A 231 -13.57 4.09 8.42
CA LEU A 231 -13.96 4.53 9.77
C LEU A 231 -13.49 5.97 10.06
N THR A 232 -12.31 6.34 9.55
CA THR A 232 -11.81 7.72 9.64
C THR A 232 -12.67 8.69 8.83
N LEU A 233 -13.05 8.33 7.60
CA LEU A 233 -13.94 9.13 6.75
C LEU A 233 -15.32 9.29 7.40
N PHE A 234 -15.86 8.21 7.99
CA PHE A 234 -17.10 8.29 8.75
C PHE A 234 -16.98 9.27 9.93
N GLY A 235 -15.92 9.15 10.73
CA GLY A 235 -15.70 10.04 11.86
C GLY A 235 -15.57 11.51 11.44
N TYR A 236 -14.89 11.76 10.30
CA TYR A 236 -14.82 13.09 9.69
C TYR A 236 -16.22 13.64 9.35
N ASN A 237 -17.03 12.85 8.65
CA ASN A 237 -18.39 13.24 8.26
C ASN A 237 -19.28 13.41 9.47
N TYR A 238 -19.18 12.52 10.48
CA TYR A 238 -19.98 12.60 11.68
C TYR A 238 -19.67 13.86 12.51
N ALA A 239 -18.41 14.26 12.57
CA ALA A 239 -18.02 15.51 13.25
C ALA A 239 -18.69 16.76 12.63
N HIS A 240 -18.97 16.76 11.34
CA HIS A 240 -19.61 17.89 10.64
C HIS A 240 -21.13 17.79 10.61
N ILE A 241 -21.67 16.59 10.36
CA ILE A 241 -23.13 16.36 10.17
C ILE A 241 -23.86 16.19 11.50
N LYS A 242 -23.17 15.68 12.53
CA LYS A 242 -23.68 15.43 13.91
C LYS A 242 -24.86 14.46 13.99
N ASN A 243 -25.18 13.77 12.92
CA ASN A 243 -26.16 12.69 12.88
C ASN A 243 -25.48 11.42 12.32
N PRO A 244 -25.40 10.32 13.07
CA PRO A 244 -24.62 9.15 12.67
C PRO A 244 -25.16 8.47 11.40
N ASN A 245 -26.48 8.39 11.23
CA ASN A 245 -27.08 7.76 10.04
C ASN A 245 -26.84 8.61 8.79
N ALA A 246 -27.01 9.92 8.87
CA ALA A 246 -26.73 10.84 7.77
C ALA A 246 -25.21 10.85 7.43
N ALA A 247 -24.35 10.80 8.44
CA ALA A 247 -22.90 10.72 8.27
C ALA A 247 -22.49 9.39 7.59
N LEU A 248 -23.06 8.27 7.96
CA LEU A 248 -22.81 6.98 7.31
C LEU A 248 -23.24 7.00 5.84
N THR A 249 -24.42 7.54 5.56
CA THR A 249 -24.93 7.69 4.18
C THR A 249 -23.98 8.54 3.33
N GLU A 250 -23.53 9.70 3.83
CA GLU A 250 -22.59 10.55 3.11
C GLU A 250 -21.23 9.88 2.95
N THR A 251 -20.76 9.15 3.98
CA THR A 251 -19.51 8.37 3.92
C THR A 251 -19.55 7.34 2.81
N ILE A 252 -20.60 6.54 2.73
CA ILE A 252 -20.76 5.52 1.69
C ILE A 252 -20.80 6.18 0.31
N LYS A 253 -21.50 7.28 0.15
CA LYS A 253 -21.59 8.03 -1.10
C LYS A 253 -20.22 8.59 -1.54
N GLU A 254 -19.44 9.18 -0.63
CA GLU A 254 -18.10 9.68 -0.92
C GLU A 254 -17.14 8.54 -1.21
N ALA A 255 -17.20 7.46 -0.43
CA ALA A 255 -16.38 6.27 -0.60
C ALA A 255 -16.62 5.61 -1.97
N LYS A 256 -17.88 5.51 -2.42
CA LYS A 256 -18.23 5.02 -3.77
C LYS A 256 -17.63 5.87 -4.89
N LYS A 257 -17.56 7.20 -4.72
CA LYS A 257 -16.87 8.07 -5.70
C LYS A 257 -15.36 7.77 -5.80
N VAL A 258 -14.74 7.45 -4.66
CA VAL A 258 -13.32 7.04 -4.63
C VAL A 258 -13.14 5.71 -5.35
N VAL A 259 -13.95 4.71 -5.02
CA VAL A 259 -13.95 3.38 -5.65
C VAL A 259 -14.19 3.48 -7.16
N SER A 260 -15.16 4.29 -7.60
CA SER A 260 -15.44 4.53 -9.02
C SER A 260 -14.21 5.04 -9.79
N ARG A 261 -13.46 5.97 -9.20
CA ARG A 261 -12.21 6.47 -9.80
C ARG A 261 -11.13 5.38 -9.86
N GLU A 262 -11.03 4.58 -8.84
CA GLU A 262 -10.09 3.45 -8.79
C GLU A 262 -10.40 2.42 -9.87
N MET A 263 -11.68 2.07 -10.05
CA MET A 263 -12.12 1.16 -11.12
C MET A 263 -11.81 1.70 -12.52
N LYS A 264 -12.03 3.01 -12.76
CA LYS A 264 -11.64 3.64 -14.02
C LYS A 264 -10.14 3.54 -14.30
N ASN A 265 -9.31 3.78 -13.29
CA ASN A 265 -7.86 3.68 -13.42
C ASN A 265 -7.39 2.26 -13.79
N ILE A 266 -8.13 1.20 -13.41
CA ILE A 266 -7.84 -0.18 -13.86
C ILE A 266 -8.07 -0.30 -15.37
N GLY A 267 -9.14 0.28 -15.88
CA GLY A 267 -9.44 0.31 -17.32
C GLY A 267 -8.31 0.97 -18.12
N ASP A 268 -7.76 2.06 -17.62
CA ASP A 268 -6.64 2.79 -18.25
C ASP A 268 -5.33 1.98 -18.30
N LEU A 269 -5.19 0.94 -17.46
CA LEU A 269 -4.06 0.01 -17.49
C LEU A 269 -4.16 -1.05 -18.59
N GLY A 270 -5.19 -1.00 -19.46
CA GLY A 270 -5.40 -1.97 -20.55
C GLY A 270 -5.80 -3.37 -20.05
N ILE A 271 -6.21 -3.48 -18.79
CA ILE A 271 -6.74 -4.71 -18.21
C ILE A 271 -8.22 -4.75 -18.57
N GLY A 272 -8.69 -5.77 -19.26
CA GLY A 272 -10.07 -5.89 -19.77
C GLY A 272 -11.11 -5.62 -18.67
N LEU A 273 -11.53 -4.36 -18.55
CA LEU A 273 -12.38 -3.87 -17.47
C LEU A 273 -13.72 -4.61 -17.43
N GLU A 274 -14.30 -4.95 -18.61
CA GLU A 274 -15.55 -5.69 -18.72
C GLU A 274 -15.49 -7.04 -17.98
N ARG A 275 -14.44 -7.83 -18.23
CA ARG A 275 -14.27 -9.15 -17.60
C ARG A 275 -14.00 -9.05 -16.09
N ILE A 276 -13.26 -8.02 -15.67
CA ILE A 276 -13.06 -7.77 -14.24
C ILE A 276 -14.36 -7.38 -13.57
N THR A 277 -15.17 -6.55 -14.21
CA THR A 277 -16.48 -6.15 -13.70
C THR A 277 -17.41 -7.35 -13.56
N GLU A 278 -17.45 -8.24 -14.55
CA GLU A 278 -18.26 -9.48 -14.53
C GLU A 278 -17.87 -10.38 -13.33
N ILE A 279 -16.59 -10.61 -13.10
CA ILE A 279 -16.13 -11.37 -11.93
C ILE A 279 -16.54 -10.67 -10.62
N LEU A 280 -16.37 -9.36 -10.53
CA LEU A 280 -16.74 -8.60 -9.35
C LEU A 280 -18.26 -8.57 -9.12
N GLN A 281 -19.06 -8.58 -10.18
CA GLN A 281 -20.53 -8.66 -10.08
C GLN A 281 -21.00 -9.98 -9.47
N ASP A 282 -20.36 -11.09 -9.82
CA ASP A 282 -20.68 -12.37 -9.22
C ASP A 282 -20.23 -12.42 -7.76
N LEU A 283 -19.01 -11.99 -7.47
CA LEU A 283 -18.48 -11.93 -6.10
C LEU A 283 -19.19 -10.90 -5.20
N ALA A 284 -19.85 -9.90 -5.77
CA ALA A 284 -20.64 -8.93 -5.00
C ALA A 284 -21.97 -9.52 -4.48
N LYS A 285 -22.44 -10.64 -5.06
CA LYS A 285 -23.62 -11.37 -4.63
C LYS A 285 -23.29 -12.29 -3.45
N GLU A 286 -22.22 -13.08 -3.59
CA GLU A 286 -21.75 -14.03 -2.58
C GLU A 286 -20.29 -14.45 -2.82
N PRO A 287 -19.56 -14.92 -1.80
CA PRO A 287 -18.27 -15.57 -1.98
C PRO A 287 -18.37 -16.80 -2.89
N MET A 288 -17.40 -16.99 -3.79
CA MET A 288 -17.42 -18.07 -4.77
C MET A 288 -16.05 -18.76 -4.88
N ARG A 289 -16.07 -20.05 -5.17
CA ARG A 289 -14.86 -20.80 -5.54
C ARG A 289 -14.48 -20.54 -6.99
N PHE A 290 -13.25 -20.86 -7.32
CA PHE A 290 -12.75 -20.73 -8.69
C PHE A 290 -13.61 -21.48 -9.72
N THR A 291 -14.09 -22.68 -9.37
CA THR A 291 -14.96 -23.50 -10.22
C THR A 291 -16.30 -22.82 -10.48
N ASP A 292 -16.88 -22.23 -9.45
CA ASP A 292 -18.19 -21.58 -9.54
C ASP A 292 -18.11 -20.30 -10.39
N LEU A 293 -16.98 -19.58 -10.29
CA LEU A 293 -16.68 -18.43 -11.15
C LEU A 293 -16.43 -18.84 -12.62
N LEU A 294 -15.85 -20.01 -12.87
CA LEU A 294 -15.71 -20.54 -14.23
C LEU A 294 -17.07 -20.81 -14.86
N ASP A 295 -17.96 -21.45 -14.09
CA ASP A 295 -19.30 -21.82 -14.56
C ASP A 295 -20.17 -20.59 -14.78
N SER A 296 -20.08 -19.58 -13.90
CA SER A 296 -20.89 -18.35 -14.00
C SER A 296 -20.43 -17.42 -15.13
N THR A 297 -19.12 -17.22 -15.29
CA THR A 297 -18.57 -16.30 -16.30
C THR A 297 -18.38 -16.95 -17.68
N GLY A 298 -18.32 -18.27 -17.76
CA GLY A 298 -18.00 -18.98 -18.99
C GLY A 298 -16.58 -18.74 -19.52
N PHE A 299 -15.68 -18.19 -18.71
CA PHE A 299 -14.30 -17.94 -19.11
C PHE A 299 -13.48 -19.23 -19.18
N SER A 300 -12.44 -19.23 -20.00
CA SER A 300 -11.44 -20.31 -19.91
C SER A 300 -10.62 -20.20 -18.61
N ASN A 301 -10.12 -21.34 -18.11
CA ASN A 301 -9.25 -21.41 -16.94
C ASN A 301 -8.12 -20.36 -16.98
N ALA A 302 -7.45 -20.22 -18.13
CA ALA A 302 -6.33 -19.29 -18.29
C ALA A 302 -6.75 -17.81 -18.22
N VAL A 303 -7.95 -17.49 -18.71
CA VAL A 303 -8.51 -16.13 -18.67
C VAL A 303 -8.93 -15.79 -17.25
N LEU A 304 -9.73 -16.66 -16.60
CA LEU A 304 -10.18 -16.44 -15.24
C LEU A 304 -9.00 -16.33 -14.27
N SER A 305 -8.07 -17.29 -14.29
CA SER A 305 -6.89 -17.28 -13.43
C SER A 305 -6.10 -15.98 -13.52
N ARG A 306 -5.91 -15.44 -14.74
CA ARG A 306 -5.19 -14.16 -14.93
C ARG A 306 -5.95 -12.97 -14.33
N HIS A 307 -7.28 -12.94 -14.45
CA HIS A 307 -8.08 -11.84 -13.91
C HIS A 307 -8.21 -11.94 -12.39
N ILE A 308 -8.40 -13.13 -11.83
CA ILE A 308 -8.37 -13.38 -10.39
C ILE A 308 -7.00 -12.96 -9.81
N ASP A 309 -5.88 -13.44 -10.38
CA ASP A 309 -4.53 -13.04 -9.98
C ASP A 309 -4.34 -11.51 -10.04
N THR A 310 -4.98 -10.85 -10.99
CA THR A 310 -4.96 -9.39 -11.09
C THR A 310 -5.79 -8.73 -9.99
N LEU A 311 -7.00 -9.20 -9.73
CA LEU A 311 -7.90 -8.65 -8.70
C LEU A 311 -7.37 -8.87 -7.29
N GLU A 312 -6.84 -10.06 -6.98
CA GLU A 312 -6.14 -10.34 -5.71
C GLU A 312 -4.95 -9.39 -5.55
N ARG A 313 -4.15 -9.29 -6.60
CA ARG A 313 -2.97 -8.41 -6.62
C ARG A 313 -3.34 -6.95 -6.44
N LEU A 314 -4.44 -6.45 -6.99
CA LEU A 314 -4.97 -5.10 -6.78
C LEU A 314 -5.60 -4.92 -5.39
N GLY A 315 -5.77 -6.01 -4.64
CA GLY A 315 -6.41 -6.00 -3.34
C GLY A 315 -7.91 -5.68 -3.42
N TYR A 316 -8.55 -6.05 -4.53
CA TYR A 316 -10.00 -5.94 -4.69
C TYR A 316 -10.75 -7.17 -4.22
N ILE A 317 -10.10 -8.33 -4.33
CA ILE A 317 -10.59 -9.59 -3.79
C ILE A 317 -9.56 -10.24 -2.90
N GLU A 318 -10.00 -11.07 -2.02
CA GLU A 318 -9.18 -11.94 -1.18
C GLU A 318 -9.77 -13.33 -1.13
N LYS A 319 -8.98 -14.31 -0.70
CA LYS A 319 -9.38 -15.69 -0.55
C LYS A 319 -9.58 -16.00 0.91
N ASP A 320 -10.73 -16.56 1.28
CA ASP A 320 -11.01 -16.94 2.65
C ASP A 320 -10.46 -18.34 2.99
N HIS A 321 -10.67 -18.75 4.25
CA HIS A 321 -10.24 -20.06 4.76
C HIS A 321 -10.98 -21.26 4.13
N ARG A 322 -12.10 -21.05 3.41
CA ARG A 322 -12.88 -22.06 2.68
C ARG A 322 -12.45 -22.16 1.22
N ASP A 323 -11.40 -21.46 0.84
CA ASP A 323 -10.91 -21.40 -0.54
C ASP A 323 -11.87 -20.65 -1.50
N GLU A 324 -12.69 -19.74 -0.95
CA GLU A 324 -13.65 -18.90 -1.66
C GLU A 324 -13.09 -17.50 -1.85
N TYR A 325 -13.28 -16.91 -3.03
CA TYR A 325 -12.97 -15.53 -3.31
C TYR A 325 -14.10 -14.62 -2.86
N LEU A 326 -13.76 -13.50 -2.28
CA LEU A 326 -14.71 -12.46 -1.87
C LEU A 326 -14.12 -11.08 -2.14
N ILE A 327 -14.99 -10.08 -2.25
CA ILE A 327 -14.56 -8.68 -2.39
C ILE A 327 -14.01 -8.18 -1.06
N SER A 328 -12.77 -7.66 -1.07
CA SER A 328 -12.08 -7.22 0.14
C SER A 328 -12.56 -5.88 0.70
N ASP A 329 -13.36 -5.11 -0.02
CA ASP A 329 -13.85 -3.79 0.42
C ASP A 329 -15.37 -3.76 0.30
N PRO A 330 -16.13 -3.63 1.40
CA PRO A 330 -17.59 -3.62 1.37
C PRO A 330 -18.16 -2.46 0.55
N ILE A 331 -17.44 -1.36 0.44
CA ILE A 331 -17.85 -0.23 -0.40
C ILE A 331 -17.70 -0.57 -1.89
N LEU A 332 -16.68 -1.35 -2.26
CA LEU A 332 -16.55 -1.86 -3.63
C LEU A 332 -17.72 -2.79 -3.95
N ALA A 333 -18.04 -3.73 -3.06
CA ALA A 333 -19.19 -4.61 -3.25
C ALA A 333 -20.50 -3.83 -3.43
N ALA A 334 -20.74 -2.83 -2.56
CA ALA A 334 -21.91 -1.96 -2.66
C ALA A 334 -21.90 -1.10 -3.94
N TYR A 335 -20.73 -0.67 -4.42
CA TYR A 335 -20.62 0.07 -5.69
C TYR A 335 -20.93 -0.81 -6.90
N ILE A 336 -20.40 -2.02 -6.94
CA ILE A 336 -20.63 -2.99 -8.04
C ILE A 336 -22.11 -3.38 -8.11
N ASN A 337 -22.76 -3.67 -6.98
CA ASN A 337 -24.20 -4.00 -6.94
C ASN A 337 -25.12 -2.89 -7.45
N GLU A 338 -24.71 -1.62 -7.36
CA GLU A 338 -25.48 -0.48 -7.85
C GLU A 338 -25.16 -0.11 -9.32
N ASN A 339 -24.08 -0.62 -9.86
CA ASN A 339 -23.62 -0.34 -11.23
C ASN A 339 -23.31 -1.67 -11.94
N PRO A 340 -24.36 -2.47 -12.20
CA PRO A 340 -24.20 -3.79 -12.80
C PRO A 340 -23.72 -3.76 -14.25
#